data_c218fc852ac862239942d160f19319b7
#
_entry.id   c218fc852ac862239942d160f19319b7
#
_cell.length_a   1.000
_cell.length_b   1.000
_cell.length_c   1.000
_cell.angle_alpha   90.00
_cell.angle_beta   90.00
_cell.angle_gamma   90.00
#
_symmetry.space_group_name_H-M   'P 1'
#
loop_
_entity.id
_entity.type
_entity.pdbx_description
1 polymer ?
#
loop_
_entity_poly.entity_id
_entity_poly.type
_entity_poly.pdbx_seq_one_letter_code
_entity_poly.pdbx_strand_id
1 'polypeptide(L)'
;MSKHVLVAGVGNIFLGDDGFGVEVVKRLVGRELPEGVEVKDFGIRGMDLAYALQDDYELVVFVDVTPRGEEPGTVYLIEPEIEDDGEVSLDTHGMDPAKVIKLARTLGARPTRTLVVGCEPQSVVSGEDYDEMLMELSEPVRVAVGEAVEMVVSLVEKKIGEEGGKVRPEDRAFPWRGGESV
;
A
#
# COMPACT_ATOMS: atom_id res chain seq x y z
N MET A 1 -9.27 13.89 -17.51
CA MET A 1 -9.40 13.95 -16.05
C MET A 1 -8.07 13.63 -15.43
N SER A 2 -7.59 14.47 -14.56
CA SER A 2 -6.34 14.19 -13.86
C SER A 2 -6.56 13.03 -12.87
N LYS A 3 -5.64 12.07 -12.86
CA LYS A 3 -5.60 11.02 -11.85
C LYS A 3 -4.91 11.60 -10.63
N HIS A 4 -5.61 11.66 -9.51
CA HIS A 4 -5.08 12.31 -8.32
C HIS A 4 -4.45 11.30 -7.35
N VAL A 5 -5.05 10.12 -7.22
CA VAL A 5 -4.65 9.11 -6.26
C VAL A 5 -4.59 7.72 -6.91
N LEU A 6 -3.50 7.01 -6.68
CA LEU A 6 -3.39 5.59 -6.98
C LEU A 6 -3.41 4.79 -5.66
N VAL A 7 -4.29 3.82 -5.55
CA VAL A 7 -4.26 2.79 -4.53
C VAL A 7 -3.77 1.50 -5.16
N ALA A 8 -2.61 1.04 -4.74
CA ALA A 8 -1.91 -0.10 -5.31
C ALA A 8 -1.87 -1.27 -4.32
N GLY A 9 -2.63 -2.32 -4.57
CA GLY A 9 -2.52 -3.58 -3.84
C GLY A 9 -1.37 -4.40 -4.36
N VAL A 10 -0.48 -4.82 -3.47
CA VAL A 10 0.67 -5.65 -3.78
C VAL A 10 0.68 -6.90 -2.90
N GLY A 11 1.34 -7.94 -3.36
CA GLY A 11 1.51 -9.20 -2.65
C GLY A 11 1.15 -10.43 -3.48
N ASN A 12 1.53 -11.59 -2.95
CA ASN A 12 1.32 -12.87 -3.61
C ASN A 12 0.18 -13.65 -2.93
N ILE A 13 -0.93 -13.81 -3.64
CA ILE A 13 -2.13 -14.52 -3.14
C ILE A 13 -1.90 -16.01 -2.85
N PHE A 14 -0.80 -16.59 -3.31
CA PHE A 14 -0.45 -17.99 -3.06
C PHE A 14 0.38 -18.20 -1.79
N LEU A 15 0.74 -17.11 -1.11
CA LEU A 15 1.59 -17.11 0.08
C LEU A 15 0.86 -16.63 1.34
N GLY A 16 -0.38 -17.08 1.56
CA GLY A 16 -1.14 -16.78 2.77
C GLY A 16 -1.36 -15.28 2.98
N ASP A 17 -0.84 -14.76 4.08
CA ASP A 17 -1.03 -13.36 4.48
C ASP A 17 -0.42 -12.34 3.51
N ASP A 18 0.51 -12.76 2.66
CA ASP A 18 1.06 -11.93 1.59
C ASP A 18 0.00 -11.49 0.55
N GLY A 19 -1.13 -12.15 0.51
CA GLY A 19 -2.31 -11.77 -0.28
C GLY A 19 -3.14 -10.62 0.29
N PHE A 20 -2.79 -10.07 1.46
CA PHE A 20 -3.55 -9.02 2.13
C PHE A 20 -3.85 -7.81 1.24
N GLY A 21 -2.83 -7.25 0.58
CA GLY A 21 -2.99 -6.06 -0.25
C GLY A 21 -3.96 -6.28 -1.42
N VAL A 22 -3.90 -7.44 -2.04
CA VAL A 22 -4.81 -7.84 -3.13
C VAL A 22 -6.25 -7.96 -2.62
N GLU A 23 -6.44 -8.54 -1.43
CA GLU A 23 -7.78 -8.70 -0.85
C GLU A 23 -8.41 -7.35 -0.46
N VAL A 24 -7.63 -6.42 0.09
CA VAL A 24 -8.08 -5.05 0.37
C VAL A 24 -8.55 -4.37 -0.92
N VAL A 25 -7.75 -4.44 -1.98
CA VAL A 25 -8.08 -3.83 -3.28
C VAL A 25 -9.35 -4.42 -3.88
N LYS A 26 -9.56 -5.73 -3.79
CA LYS A 26 -10.81 -6.38 -4.25
C LYS A 26 -12.03 -5.79 -3.57
N ARG A 27 -11.96 -5.52 -2.27
CA ARG A 27 -13.07 -4.90 -1.53
C ARG A 27 -13.25 -3.42 -1.87
N LEU A 28 -12.16 -2.70 -2.14
CA LEU A 28 -12.21 -1.30 -2.55
C LEU A 28 -12.86 -1.11 -3.92
N VAL A 29 -12.64 -2.02 -4.86
CA VAL A 29 -13.26 -1.97 -6.20
C VAL A 29 -14.80 -2.00 -6.12
N GLY A 30 -15.37 -2.62 -5.09
CA GLY A 30 -16.82 -2.63 -4.84
C GLY A 30 -17.36 -1.40 -4.09
N ARG A 31 -16.52 -0.42 -3.74
CA ARG A 31 -16.90 0.78 -2.99
C ARG A 31 -17.03 1.98 -3.92
N GLU A 32 -17.94 2.89 -3.57
CA GLU A 32 -17.96 4.21 -4.18
C GLU A 32 -16.79 5.04 -3.64
N LEU A 33 -15.89 5.45 -4.52
CA LEU A 33 -14.74 6.27 -4.19
C LEU A 33 -14.84 7.62 -4.94
N PRO A 34 -14.20 8.68 -4.41
CA PRO A 34 -14.17 9.97 -5.09
C PRO A 34 -13.61 9.87 -6.51
N GLU A 35 -14.07 10.77 -7.38
CA GLU A 35 -13.53 10.90 -8.73
C GLU A 35 -12.02 11.21 -8.69
N GLY A 36 -11.24 10.60 -9.58
CA GLY A 36 -9.78 10.76 -9.62
C GLY A 36 -9.01 9.74 -8.77
N VAL A 37 -9.70 8.86 -8.05
CA VAL A 37 -9.09 7.73 -7.34
C VAL A 37 -9.07 6.51 -8.24
N GLU A 38 -7.89 5.97 -8.47
CA GLU A 38 -7.67 4.72 -9.21
C GLU A 38 -7.24 3.62 -8.25
N VAL A 39 -7.91 2.48 -8.29
CA VAL A 39 -7.61 1.31 -7.45
C VAL A 39 -7.18 0.16 -8.35
N LYS A 40 -5.99 -0.37 -8.13
CA LYS A 40 -5.41 -1.44 -8.95
C LYS A 40 -4.76 -2.53 -8.12
N ASP A 41 -5.01 -3.77 -8.54
CA ASP A 41 -4.26 -4.95 -8.10
C ASP A 41 -3.02 -5.12 -8.98
N PHE A 42 -1.85 -4.97 -8.39
CA PHE A 42 -0.58 -5.26 -9.06
C PHE A 42 -0.03 -6.64 -8.69
N GLY A 43 -0.50 -7.24 -7.62
CA GLY A 43 -0.01 -8.54 -7.14
C GLY A 43 1.51 -8.53 -6.99
N ILE A 44 2.21 -9.36 -7.76
CA ILE A 44 3.69 -9.43 -7.81
C ILE A 44 4.30 -8.71 -9.03
N ARG A 45 3.50 -7.93 -9.76
CA ARG A 45 3.90 -7.27 -11.00
C ARG A 45 4.57 -5.91 -10.74
N GLY A 46 5.77 -5.93 -10.13
CA GLY A 46 6.51 -4.72 -9.77
C GLY A 46 6.84 -3.80 -10.93
N MET A 47 7.15 -4.35 -12.11
CA MET A 47 7.41 -3.56 -13.31
C MET A 47 6.16 -2.82 -13.79
N ASP A 48 5.00 -3.47 -13.78
CA ASP A 48 3.73 -2.83 -14.15
C ASP A 48 3.43 -1.66 -13.21
N LEU A 49 3.70 -1.84 -11.91
CA LEU A 49 3.54 -0.78 -10.91
C LEU A 49 4.55 0.36 -11.14
N ALA A 50 5.82 0.05 -11.42
CA ALA A 50 6.81 1.07 -11.72
C ALA A 50 6.45 1.89 -12.96
N TYR A 51 5.87 1.27 -13.99
CA TYR A 51 5.34 1.98 -15.16
C TYR A 51 4.09 2.80 -14.82
N ALA A 52 3.17 2.28 -14.00
CA ALA A 52 2.01 3.05 -13.58
C ALA A 52 2.39 4.32 -12.81
N LEU A 53 3.49 4.28 -12.05
CA LEU A 53 4.02 5.43 -11.32
C LEU A 53 4.63 6.53 -12.23
N GLN A 54 4.71 6.31 -13.54
CA GLN A 54 5.06 7.36 -14.50
C GLN A 54 3.91 8.34 -14.72
N ASP A 55 2.68 7.96 -14.41
CA ASP A 55 1.53 8.86 -14.44
C ASP A 55 1.63 9.89 -13.30
N ASP A 56 1.10 11.09 -13.54
CA ASP A 56 1.17 12.21 -12.60
C ASP A 56 0.16 12.06 -11.45
N TYR A 57 0.37 11.08 -10.55
CA TYR A 57 -0.39 10.98 -9.31
C TYR A 57 0.13 11.97 -8.27
N GLU A 58 -0.75 12.49 -7.45
CA GLU A 58 -0.41 13.36 -6.32
C GLU A 58 -0.18 12.59 -5.03
N LEU A 59 -0.83 11.43 -4.92
CA LEU A 59 -0.68 10.48 -3.82
C LEU A 59 -0.70 9.05 -4.34
N VAL A 60 0.21 8.24 -3.84
CA VAL A 60 0.20 6.79 -4.04
C VAL A 60 0.06 6.11 -2.68
N VAL A 61 -0.94 5.26 -2.55
CA VAL A 61 -1.17 4.43 -1.37
C VAL A 61 -0.88 2.98 -1.73
N PHE A 62 0.20 2.44 -1.20
CA PHE A 62 0.48 1.00 -1.27
C PHE A 62 -0.31 0.28 -0.19
N VAL A 63 -0.82 -0.90 -0.51
CA VAL A 63 -1.44 -1.80 0.47
C VAL A 63 -0.70 -3.13 0.43
N ASP A 64 -0.08 -3.50 1.54
CA ASP A 64 0.82 -4.65 1.60
C ASP A 64 0.93 -5.19 3.04
N VAL A 65 1.40 -6.43 3.18
CA VAL A 65 1.86 -6.91 4.49
C VAL A 65 3.15 -6.21 4.89
N THR A 66 3.27 -5.95 6.17
CA THR A 66 4.41 -5.21 6.72
C THR A 66 4.85 -5.85 8.04
N PRO A 67 5.77 -6.82 8.01
CA PRO A 67 6.27 -7.44 9.23
C PRO A 67 7.12 -6.46 10.04
N ARG A 68 6.68 -6.15 11.24
CA ARG A 68 7.33 -5.22 12.18
C ARG A 68 7.52 -5.81 13.57
N GLY A 69 7.02 -7.02 13.80
CA GLY A 69 7.13 -7.73 15.09
C GLY A 69 6.00 -7.41 16.07
N GLU A 70 4.93 -6.78 15.62
CA GLU A 70 3.73 -6.53 16.42
C GLU A 70 2.75 -7.71 16.37
N GLU A 71 1.61 -7.58 17.02
CA GLU A 71 0.57 -8.62 16.97
C GLU A 71 0.02 -8.78 15.54
N PRO A 72 -0.17 -10.03 15.06
CA PRO A 72 -0.79 -10.28 13.77
C PRO A 72 -2.12 -9.57 13.60
N GLY A 73 -2.34 -8.97 12.44
CA GLY A 73 -3.53 -8.18 12.15
C GLY A 73 -3.45 -6.70 12.58
N THR A 74 -2.34 -6.27 13.15
CA THR A 74 -2.11 -4.84 13.39
C THR A 74 -2.02 -4.10 12.06
N VAL A 75 -2.82 -3.04 11.91
CA VAL A 75 -2.83 -2.18 10.71
C VAL A 75 -1.97 -0.95 10.93
N TYR A 76 -1.12 -0.64 9.97
CA TYR A 76 -0.19 0.48 10.00
C TYR A 76 -0.51 1.51 8.92
N LEU A 77 -0.26 2.77 9.24
CA LEU A 77 -0.11 3.83 8.25
C LEU A 77 1.34 4.34 8.30
N ILE A 78 2.08 4.13 7.22
CA ILE A 78 3.51 4.43 7.16
C ILE A 78 3.76 5.40 6.00
N GLU A 79 4.55 6.44 6.25
CA GLU A 79 5.15 7.26 5.20
C GLU A 79 6.60 6.81 5.02
N PRO A 80 6.92 6.06 3.94
CA PRO A 80 8.23 5.48 3.77
C PRO A 80 9.26 6.55 3.46
N GLU A 81 10.43 6.45 4.08
CA GLU A 81 11.61 7.23 3.68
C GLU A 81 12.27 6.54 2.48
N ILE A 82 12.36 7.25 1.37
CA ILE A 82 12.99 6.74 0.15
C ILE A 82 14.37 7.35 0.04
N GLU A 83 15.39 6.57 0.37
CA GLU A 83 16.78 6.97 0.21
C GLU A 83 17.20 6.94 -1.26
N ASP A 84 17.84 8.00 -1.72
CA ASP A 84 18.37 8.14 -3.08
C ASP A 84 19.84 7.66 -3.15
N ASP A 85 20.09 6.41 -2.73
CA ASP A 85 21.41 5.80 -2.67
C ASP A 85 21.94 5.23 -4.00
N GLY A 86 21.23 5.43 -5.07
CA GLY A 86 21.66 5.10 -6.45
C GLY A 86 21.70 3.61 -6.78
N GLU A 87 21.53 2.70 -5.86
CA GLU A 87 21.45 1.27 -6.14
C GLU A 87 20.00 0.80 -6.34
N VAL A 88 19.69 0.44 -7.58
CA VAL A 88 18.43 -0.23 -7.93
C VAL A 88 18.68 -1.72 -7.98
N SER A 89 18.24 -2.46 -6.96
CA SER A 89 18.21 -3.91 -7.04
C SER A 89 17.00 -4.33 -7.89
N LEU A 90 17.29 -5.01 -8.99
CA LEU A 90 16.27 -5.64 -9.85
C LEU A 90 15.81 -6.99 -9.29
N ASP A 91 16.03 -7.25 -8.01
CA ASP A 91 15.56 -8.45 -7.37
C ASP A 91 14.04 -8.47 -7.31
N THR A 92 13.46 -9.27 -8.19
CA THR A 92 12.00 -9.36 -8.41
C THR A 92 11.29 -10.23 -7.38
N HIS A 93 12.02 -10.78 -6.40
CA HIS A 93 11.49 -11.74 -5.43
C HIS A 93 10.84 -11.11 -4.18
N GLY A 94 10.73 -9.81 -4.13
CA GLY A 94 10.00 -9.11 -3.07
C GLY A 94 9.49 -7.77 -3.56
N MET A 95 8.19 -7.62 -3.62
CA MET A 95 7.54 -6.34 -3.93
C MET A 95 7.66 -5.39 -2.74
N ASP A 96 8.87 -4.89 -2.51
CA ASP A 96 9.09 -3.81 -1.55
C ASP A 96 8.71 -2.46 -2.18
N PRO A 97 7.75 -1.72 -1.61
CA PRO A 97 7.34 -0.42 -2.12
C PRO A 97 8.51 0.55 -2.36
N ALA A 98 9.51 0.56 -1.48
CA ALA A 98 10.69 1.43 -1.64
C ALA A 98 11.49 1.07 -2.91
N LYS A 99 11.69 -0.21 -3.18
CA LYS A 99 12.37 -0.68 -4.39
C LYS A 99 11.62 -0.31 -5.67
N VAL A 100 10.30 -0.47 -5.67
CA VAL A 100 9.45 -0.10 -6.82
C VAL A 100 9.49 1.40 -7.07
N ILE A 101 9.46 2.23 -6.03
CA ILE A 101 9.54 3.68 -6.15
C ILE A 101 10.91 4.09 -6.71
N LYS A 102 12.00 3.51 -6.22
CA LYS A 102 13.35 3.75 -6.77
C LYS A 102 13.43 3.38 -8.25
N LEU A 103 12.91 2.22 -8.63
CA LEU A 103 12.83 1.80 -10.02
C LEU A 103 12.03 2.81 -10.87
N ALA A 104 10.86 3.21 -10.40
CA ALA A 104 10.02 4.19 -11.09
C ALA A 104 10.75 5.52 -11.31
N ARG A 105 11.47 6.02 -10.30
CA ARG A 105 12.30 7.24 -10.39
C ARG A 105 13.43 7.08 -11.42
N THR A 106 14.10 5.93 -11.44
CA THR A 106 15.12 5.62 -12.45
C THR A 106 14.56 5.63 -13.87
N LEU A 107 13.29 5.24 -14.03
CA LEU A 107 12.57 5.29 -15.30
C LEU A 107 11.98 6.69 -15.62
N GLY A 108 12.19 7.68 -14.76
CA GLY A 108 11.77 9.06 -14.98
C GLY A 108 10.52 9.52 -14.24
N ALA A 109 9.97 8.68 -13.34
CA ALA A 109 8.83 9.10 -12.51
C ALA A 109 9.20 10.28 -11.60
N ARG A 110 8.25 11.21 -11.46
CA ARG A 110 8.41 12.33 -10.54
C ARG A 110 8.25 11.86 -9.08
N PRO A 111 8.96 12.48 -8.13
CA PRO A 111 8.72 12.25 -6.73
C PRO A 111 7.25 12.54 -6.38
N THR A 112 6.57 11.56 -5.82
CA THR A 112 5.16 11.65 -5.44
C THR A 112 5.04 11.27 -3.97
N ARG A 113 4.14 11.93 -3.25
CA ARG A 113 3.83 11.54 -1.87
C ARG A 113 3.36 10.09 -1.85
N THR A 114 3.95 9.30 -0.99
CA THR A 114 3.66 7.87 -0.89
C THR A 114 3.31 7.51 0.55
N LEU A 115 2.27 6.73 0.71
CA LEU A 115 1.87 6.13 1.97
C LEU A 115 1.77 4.60 1.80
N VAL A 116 1.98 3.88 2.89
CA VAL A 116 1.78 2.43 2.96
C VAL A 116 0.72 2.16 4.02
N VAL A 117 -0.36 1.52 3.64
CA VAL A 117 -1.30 0.87 4.56
C VAL A 117 -0.84 -0.58 4.68
N GLY A 118 -0.23 -0.89 5.81
CA GLY A 118 0.37 -2.18 6.09
C GLY A 118 -0.43 -3.01 7.07
N CYS A 119 -0.18 -4.31 7.08
CA CYS A 119 -0.73 -5.22 8.07
C CYS A 119 0.35 -6.17 8.58
N GLU A 120 0.41 -6.35 9.90
CA GLU A 120 1.29 -7.36 10.50
C GLU A 120 0.81 -8.77 10.12
N PRO A 121 1.62 -9.58 9.45
CA PRO A 121 1.25 -10.94 9.12
C PRO A 121 1.37 -11.87 10.35
N GLN A 122 0.60 -12.96 10.36
CA GLN A 122 0.77 -14.02 11.36
C GLN A 122 1.99 -14.87 11.06
N SER A 123 2.24 -15.13 9.79
CA SER A 123 3.41 -15.86 9.32
C SER A 123 3.89 -15.30 7.99
N VAL A 124 5.19 -15.22 7.82
CA VAL A 124 5.80 -14.92 6.52
C VAL A 124 6.25 -16.26 5.93
N VAL A 125 5.59 -16.67 4.85
CA VAL A 125 6.02 -17.83 4.08
C VAL A 125 7.18 -17.37 3.22
N SER A 126 8.37 -17.93 3.46
CA SER A 126 9.51 -17.73 2.57
C SER A 126 9.25 -18.49 1.27
N GLY A 127 9.51 -17.84 0.12
CA GLY A 127 9.28 -18.44 -1.20
C GLY A 127 10.11 -19.69 -1.52
N GLU A 128 10.85 -20.21 -0.55
CA GLU A 128 11.62 -21.46 -0.65
C GLU A 128 10.81 -22.69 -0.20
N ASP A 129 9.75 -22.49 0.57
CA ASP A 129 8.84 -23.56 1.04
C ASP A 129 7.62 -23.67 0.11
N TYR A 130 7.84 -24.10 -1.12
CA TYR A 130 6.78 -24.32 -2.11
C TYR A 130 5.76 -25.42 -1.73
N ASP A 131 6.00 -26.18 -0.70
CA ASP A 131 5.11 -27.25 -0.25
C ASP A 131 3.89 -26.76 0.56
N GLU A 132 3.87 -25.48 0.98
CA GLU A 132 2.75 -24.86 1.69
C GLU A 132 2.18 -23.67 0.93
N MET A 133 1.49 -23.93 -0.17
CA MET A 133 0.64 -22.91 -0.81
C MET A 133 -0.57 -22.65 0.09
N LEU A 134 -0.50 -21.59 0.88
CA LEU A 134 -1.61 -21.12 1.69
C LEU A 134 -2.41 -20.12 0.88
N MET A 135 -3.57 -20.52 0.36
CA MET A 135 -4.44 -19.69 -0.47
C MET A 135 -5.29 -18.71 0.34
N GLU A 136 -5.27 -18.79 1.66
CA GLU A 136 -6.13 -18.00 2.54
C GLU A 136 -5.31 -17.17 3.52
N LEU A 137 -5.85 -15.98 3.83
CA LEU A 137 -5.34 -15.15 4.91
C LEU A 137 -5.56 -15.83 6.26
N SER A 138 -4.61 -15.66 7.19
CA SER A 138 -4.83 -16.00 8.59
C SER A 138 -6.02 -15.22 9.17
N GLU A 139 -6.63 -15.73 10.22
CA GLU A 139 -7.81 -15.09 10.83
C GLU A 139 -7.56 -13.63 11.24
N PRO A 140 -6.47 -13.27 11.96
CA PRO A 140 -6.24 -11.88 12.37
C PRO A 140 -6.02 -10.96 11.15
N VAL A 141 -5.35 -11.42 10.11
CA VAL A 141 -5.12 -10.63 8.89
C VAL A 141 -6.42 -10.48 8.09
N ARG A 142 -7.22 -11.52 8.00
CA ARG A 142 -8.53 -11.47 7.35
C ARG A 142 -9.46 -10.44 8.01
N VAL A 143 -9.49 -10.38 9.33
CA VAL A 143 -10.25 -9.38 10.08
C VAL A 143 -9.71 -7.97 9.82
N ALA A 144 -8.39 -7.82 9.74
CA ALA A 144 -7.73 -6.53 9.50
C ALA A 144 -8.03 -5.93 8.11
N VAL A 145 -8.43 -6.74 7.12
CA VAL A 145 -8.81 -6.23 5.79
C VAL A 145 -9.90 -5.17 5.87
N GLY A 146 -10.91 -5.35 6.72
CA GLY A 146 -11.98 -4.36 6.91
C GLY A 146 -11.46 -3.02 7.43
N GLU A 147 -10.59 -3.04 8.43
CA GLU A 147 -9.96 -1.84 8.98
C GLU A 147 -9.10 -1.12 7.93
N ALA A 148 -8.31 -1.87 7.18
CA ALA A 148 -7.47 -1.31 6.11
C ALA A 148 -8.30 -0.67 5.00
N VAL A 149 -9.42 -1.27 4.61
CA VAL A 149 -10.36 -0.68 3.63
C VAL A 149 -10.85 0.67 4.12
N GLU A 150 -11.33 0.78 5.37
CA GLU A 150 -11.82 2.04 5.92
C GLU A 150 -10.69 3.09 6.05
N MET A 151 -9.48 2.67 6.39
CA MET A 151 -8.33 3.55 6.43
C MET A 151 -8.00 4.12 5.04
N VAL A 152 -7.98 3.29 4.00
CA VAL A 152 -7.75 3.75 2.63
C VAL A 152 -8.85 4.71 2.18
N VAL A 153 -10.12 4.39 2.42
CA VAL A 153 -11.25 5.27 2.08
C VAL A 153 -11.07 6.63 2.73
N SER A 154 -10.77 6.68 4.03
CA SER A 154 -10.55 7.94 4.75
C SER A 154 -9.38 8.75 4.19
N LEU A 155 -8.28 8.09 3.80
CA LEU A 155 -7.12 8.73 3.20
C LEU A 155 -7.44 9.39 1.85
N VAL A 156 -8.15 8.68 0.97
CA VAL A 156 -8.47 9.20 -0.37
C VAL A 156 -9.53 10.30 -0.32
N GLU A 157 -10.54 10.16 0.54
CA GLU A 157 -11.56 11.19 0.76
C GLU A 157 -10.94 12.48 1.30
N LYS A 158 -10.04 12.37 2.28
CA LYS A 158 -9.32 13.52 2.81
C LYS A 158 -8.49 14.20 1.74
N LYS A 159 -7.72 13.43 0.94
CA LYS A 159 -6.88 13.99 -0.13
C LYS A 159 -7.71 14.76 -1.16
N ILE A 160 -8.81 14.18 -1.63
CA ILE A 160 -9.69 14.83 -2.61
C ILE A 160 -10.42 16.02 -1.99
N GLY A 161 -10.85 15.94 -0.72
CA GLY A 161 -11.50 17.04 -0.01
C GLY A 161 -10.60 18.26 0.21
N GLU A 162 -9.29 18.06 0.37
CA GLU A 162 -8.30 19.12 0.51
C GLU A 162 -8.15 19.97 -0.75
N GLU A 163 -8.43 19.42 -1.92
CA GLU A 163 -8.39 20.14 -3.20
C GLU A 163 -9.60 21.06 -3.41
N GLY A 164 -10.73 20.75 -2.77
CA GLY A 164 -11.95 21.57 -2.80
C GLY A 164 -11.96 22.76 -1.82
N GLY A 165 -11.01 22.81 -0.89
CA GLY A 165 -10.88 23.85 0.13
C GLY A 165 -9.43 24.20 0.42
N LYS A 166 -9.09 25.47 0.56
CA LYS A 166 -7.77 25.90 1.02
C LYS A 166 -7.55 25.39 2.44
N VAL A 167 -6.83 24.28 2.59
CA VAL A 167 -6.51 23.66 3.88
C VAL A 167 -5.47 24.50 4.62
N ARG A 168 -5.78 24.81 5.87
CA ARG A 168 -4.85 25.50 6.78
C ARG A 168 -3.72 24.53 7.19
N PRO A 169 -2.49 25.04 7.42
CA PRO A 169 -1.35 24.20 7.83
C PRO A 169 -1.60 23.36 9.09
N GLU A 170 -2.48 23.83 9.97
CA GLU A 170 -2.84 23.17 11.22
C GLU A 170 -3.69 21.89 11.06
N ASP A 171 -4.36 21.73 9.91
CA ASP A 171 -5.18 20.56 9.62
C ASP A 171 -4.38 19.36 9.09
N ARG A 172 -3.05 19.49 8.99
CA ARG A 172 -2.14 18.44 8.51
C ARG A 172 -1.82 17.36 9.53
N ALA A 173 -2.24 17.54 10.78
CA ALA A 173 -2.07 16.51 11.81
C ALA A 173 -3.14 15.43 11.61
N PHE A 174 -2.74 14.29 11.10
CA PHE A 174 -3.59 13.11 11.02
C PHE A 174 -3.85 12.61 12.46
N PRO A 175 -5.10 12.51 12.92
CA PRO A 175 -5.40 12.12 14.32
C PRO A 175 -5.16 10.64 14.61
N TRP A 176 -4.66 9.87 13.65
CA TRP A 176 -4.35 8.46 13.88
C TRP A 176 -2.96 8.33 14.50
N ARG A 177 -2.91 8.38 15.81
CA ARG A 177 -1.79 7.83 16.56
C ARG A 177 -2.08 6.35 16.72
N GLY A 178 -1.36 5.53 15.95
CA GLY A 178 -1.28 4.11 16.23
C GLY A 178 -0.99 3.93 17.71
N GLY A 179 -1.74 3.04 18.38
CA GLY A 179 -1.73 2.92 19.81
C GLY A 179 -0.32 2.91 20.39
N GLU A 180 -0.06 3.87 21.25
CA GLU A 180 1.02 3.75 22.22
C GLU A 180 0.64 2.56 23.11
N SER A 181 1.34 1.45 22.92
CA SER A 181 1.33 0.36 23.89
C SER A 181 1.88 0.89 25.20
N VAL A 182 1.05 0.92 26.20
CA VAL A 182 1.46 1.01 27.60
C VAL A 182 2.03 -0.33 28.02
#